data_1212c49bb48c8f3bfcc5f0c498dea4bb
#
_entry.id   1212c49bb48c8f3bfcc5f0c498dea4bb
#
_cell.length_a   1.000
_cell.length_b   1.000
_cell.length_c   1.000
_cell.angle_alpha   90.00
_cell.angle_beta   90.00
_cell.angle_gamma   90.00
#
_symmetry.space_group_name_H-M   'P 1'
#
loop_
_entity.id
_entity.type
_entity.pdbx_description
1 polymer ?
#
loop_
_entity_poly.entity_id
_entity_poly.type
_entity_poly.pdbx_seq_one_letter_code
_entity_poly.pdbx_strand_id
1 'polypeptide(L)'
;MYARVINGSVKEFPYSIKKLQIDNPNTSFPKPMSESTLESFNIYEVADVASPEIKDTQIAYHTGNAVQVDGEWQREWTTRDKTSDEITQENNRLASGMREKRNKLLAETDFHALSDVTMSDKMKTYRQALRDLPSDSDWPNPTFPEKPEE
;
A
#
# COMPACT_ATOMS: atom_id res chain seq x y z
N MET A 1 3.50 6.82 19.51
CA MET A 1 3.63 5.46 20.08
C MET A 1 4.86 5.47 20.99
N TYR A 2 5.02 4.51 21.94
CA TYR A 2 6.21 4.55 22.84
C TYR A 2 6.96 3.24 22.80
N ALA A 3 8.26 3.31 23.11
CA ALA A 3 9.14 2.18 23.33
C ALA A 3 9.80 2.29 24.71
N ARG A 4 10.02 1.17 25.38
CA ARG A 4 10.89 1.09 26.54
C ARG A 4 12.30 0.75 26.10
N VAL A 5 13.25 1.62 26.38
CA VAL A 5 14.65 1.50 25.95
C VAL A 5 15.55 1.46 27.19
N ILE A 6 16.43 0.49 27.28
CA ILE A 6 17.39 0.37 28.39
C ILE A 6 18.77 0.17 27.78
N ASN A 7 19.71 1.01 28.18
CA ASN A 7 21.08 1.01 27.67
C ASN A 7 21.16 1.08 26.13
N GLY A 8 20.34 1.94 25.52
CA GLY A 8 20.28 2.12 24.07
C GLY A 8 19.61 0.97 23.30
N SER A 9 19.04 -0.02 23.99
CA SER A 9 18.36 -1.16 23.35
C SER A 9 16.86 -1.15 23.65
N VAL A 10 16.03 -1.31 22.62
CA VAL A 10 14.59 -1.48 22.78
C VAL A 10 14.32 -2.80 23.52
N LYS A 11 13.65 -2.71 24.65
CA LYS A 11 13.25 -3.89 25.46
C LYS A 11 11.80 -4.26 25.22
N GLU A 12 10.96 -3.28 24.90
CA GLU A 12 9.56 -3.52 24.62
C GLU A 12 9.02 -2.44 23.65
N PHE A 13 8.36 -2.88 22.61
CA PHE A 13 7.66 -2.04 21.63
C PHE A 13 6.49 -2.84 21.01
N PRO A 14 5.30 -2.28 20.88
CA PRO A 14 4.87 -0.98 21.42
C PRO A 14 4.72 -1.02 22.95
N TYR A 15 5.02 0.09 23.62
CA TYR A 15 4.84 0.27 25.04
C TYR A 15 3.72 1.29 25.31
N SER A 16 2.97 1.12 26.39
CA SER A 16 1.83 2.00 26.70
C SER A 16 2.00 2.74 28.02
N ILE A 17 1.45 3.95 28.09
CA ILE A 17 1.40 4.73 29.35
C ILE A 17 0.66 3.96 30.46
N LYS A 18 -0.37 3.21 30.11
CA LYS A 18 -1.09 2.37 31.08
C LYS A 18 -0.16 1.30 31.68
N LYS A 19 0.70 0.71 30.86
CA LYS A 19 1.69 -0.27 31.33
C LYS A 19 2.73 0.38 32.24
N LEU A 20 3.20 1.59 31.91
CA LEU A 20 4.12 2.36 32.75
C LEU A 20 3.52 2.55 34.17
N GLN A 21 2.24 2.88 34.27
CA GLN A 21 1.54 3.05 35.55
C GLN A 21 1.42 1.72 36.32
N ILE A 22 1.15 0.63 35.64
CA ILE A 22 1.07 -0.71 36.24
C ILE A 22 2.45 -1.17 36.76
N ASP A 23 3.51 -0.94 35.97
CA ASP A 23 4.87 -1.31 36.32
C ASP A 23 5.42 -0.47 37.51
N ASN A 24 4.78 0.71 37.80
CA ASN A 24 5.20 1.64 38.86
C ASN A 24 4.00 2.02 39.78
N PRO A 25 3.42 1.08 40.53
CA PRO A 25 2.16 1.28 41.28
C PRO A 25 2.27 2.34 42.38
N ASN A 26 3.45 2.59 42.89
CA ASN A 26 3.71 3.55 43.99
C ASN A 26 4.11 4.94 43.48
N THR A 27 4.01 5.20 42.15
CA THR A 27 4.40 6.47 41.54
C THR A 27 3.15 7.21 41.08
N SER A 28 3.04 8.47 41.48
CA SER A 28 2.01 9.38 40.94
C SER A 28 2.56 10.08 39.71
N PHE A 29 1.88 9.95 38.58
CA PHE A 29 2.28 10.55 37.32
C PHE A 29 1.49 11.82 37.04
N PRO A 30 2.12 12.88 36.53
CA PRO A 30 1.42 14.09 36.10
C PRO A 30 0.53 13.80 34.88
N LYS A 31 -0.50 14.65 34.69
CA LYS A 31 -1.37 14.61 33.50
C LYS A 31 -1.46 16.00 32.88
N PRO A 32 -0.95 16.20 31.66
CA PRO A 32 -0.24 15.23 30.81
C PRO A 32 1.17 14.90 31.34
N MET A 33 1.71 13.74 30.92
CA MET A 33 3.13 13.42 31.14
C MET A 33 3.98 14.19 30.15
N SER A 34 5.05 14.82 30.63
CA SER A 34 6.05 15.43 29.77
C SER A 34 7.01 14.36 29.20
N GLU A 35 7.65 14.68 28.10
CA GLU A 35 8.67 13.84 27.47
C GLU A 35 9.80 13.53 28.47
N SER A 36 10.32 14.54 29.18
CA SER A 36 11.33 14.36 30.21
C SER A 36 10.90 13.41 31.35
N THR A 37 9.60 13.40 31.70
CA THR A 37 9.05 12.44 32.66
C THR A 37 9.11 11.02 32.09
N LEU A 38 8.71 10.82 30.84
CA LEU A 38 8.77 9.51 30.17
C LEU A 38 10.19 9.00 30.07
N GLU A 39 11.12 9.84 29.63
CA GLU A 39 12.54 9.53 29.51
C GLU A 39 13.17 9.10 30.84
N SER A 40 12.77 9.73 31.95
CA SER A 40 13.26 9.34 33.29
C SER A 40 12.88 7.90 33.66
N PHE A 41 11.86 7.33 33.00
CA PHE A 41 11.46 5.92 33.12
C PHE A 41 11.96 5.07 31.93
N ASN A 42 12.86 5.62 31.10
CA ASN A 42 13.37 4.97 29.89
C ASN A 42 12.27 4.71 28.83
N ILE A 43 11.28 5.57 28.78
CA ILE A 43 10.20 5.52 27.81
C ILE A 43 10.39 6.66 26.80
N TYR A 44 10.42 6.32 25.53
CA TYR A 44 10.67 7.25 24.43
C TYR A 44 9.51 7.22 23.46
N GLU A 45 9.16 8.38 22.93
CA GLU A 45 8.19 8.47 21.85
C GLU A 45 8.79 7.88 20.58
N VAL A 46 7.98 7.09 19.85
CA VAL A 46 8.35 6.46 18.59
C VAL A 46 7.50 7.06 17.49
N ALA A 47 8.15 7.77 16.58
CA ALA A 47 7.53 8.36 15.41
C ALA A 47 7.09 7.29 14.42
N ASP A 48 5.96 7.54 13.76
CA ASP A 48 5.49 6.75 12.61
C ASP A 48 5.96 7.48 11.34
N VAL A 49 7.02 6.97 10.75
CA VAL A 49 7.64 7.56 9.55
C VAL A 49 7.10 6.91 8.29
N ALA A 50 7.14 7.66 7.18
CA ALA A 50 6.68 7.17 5.89
C ALA A 50 7.44 5.90 5.46
N SER A 51 6.76 5.06 4.68
CA SER A 51 7.38 3.89 4.05
C SER A 51 8.57 4.31 3.18
N PRO A 52 9.67 3.55 3.19
CA PRO A 52 10.75 3.78 2.25
C PRO A 52 10.28 3.60 0.80
N GLU A 53 10.99 4.21 -0.13
CA GLU A 53 10.78 3.93 -1.56
C GLU A 53 11.17 2.48 -1.85
N ILE A 54 10.32 1.77 -2.58
CA ILE A 54 10.51 0.37 -2.94
C ILE A 54 10.31 0.17 -4.44
N LYS A 55 10.86 -0.91 -4.96
CA LYS A 55 10.59 -1.38 -6.33
C LYS A 55 9.22 -2.05 -6.40
N ASP A 56 8.63 -2.09 -7.59
CA ASP A 56 7.34 -2.78 -7.83
C ASP A 56 7.36 -4.26 -7.44
N THR A 57 8.56 -4.87 -7.44
CA THR A 57 8.77 -6.26 -7.02
C THR A 57 8.94 -6.44 -5.52
N GLN A 58 8.86 -5.38 -4.72
CA GLN A 58 9.13 -5.39 -3.29
C GLN A 58 7.90 -5.00 -2.46
N ILE A 59 7.97 -5.35 -1.19
CA ILE A 59 7.02 -4.94 -0.14
C ILE A 59 7.83 -4.34 1.00
N ALA A 60 7.40 -3.17 1.49
CA ALA A 60 7.88 -2.60 2.75
C ALA A 60 6.90 -2.93 3.87
N TYR A 61 7.40 -3.26 5.05
CA TYR A 61 6.58 -3.51 6.23
C TYR A 61 7.36 -3.17 7.51
N HIS A 62 6.63 -2.96 8.59
CA HIS A 62 7.24 -2.73 9.89
C HIS A 62 7.70 -4.06 10.50
N THR A 63 8.92 -4.08 11.05
CA THR A 63 9.46 -5.27 11.72
C THR A 63 8.78 -5.58 13.05
N GLY A 64 8.02 -4.63 13.59
CA GLY A 64 7.47 -4.69 14.95
C GLY A 64 8.44 -4.12 16.00
N ASN A 65 9.58 -3.55 15.58
CA ASN A 65 10.57 -2.90 16.43
C ASN A 65 10.59 -1.38 16.25
N ALA A 66 11.35 -0.71 17.10
CA ALA A 66 11.74 0.68 16.95
C ALA A 66 13.27 0.77 16.81
N VAL A 67 13.71 1.74 16.03
CA VAL A 67 15.14 2.03 15.76
C VAL A 67 15.41 3.50 15.98
N GLN A 68 16.62 3.85 16.40
CA GLN A 68 17.04 5.24 16.54
C GLN A 68 17.72 5.71 15.25
N VAL A 69 17.22 6.79 14.66
CA VAL A 69 17.79 7.44 13.47
C VAL A 69 17.92 8.93 13.79
N ASP A 70 19.10 9.47 13.59
CA ASP A 70 19.41 10.89 13.85
C ASP A 70 19.01 11.39 15.26
N GLY A 71 19.07 10.49 16.24
CA GLY A 71 18.73 10.78 17.64
C GLY A 71 17.25 10.56 18.00
N GLU A 72 16.37 10.37 17.05
CA GLU A 72 14.95 10.15 17.26
C GLU A 72 14.57 8.68 17.12
N TRP A 73 13.64 8.19 17.96
CA TRP A 73 13.11 6.85 17.84
C TRP A 73 11.97 6.83 16.83
N GLN A 74 12.04 5.89 15.87
CA GLN A 74 11.01 5.68 14.87
C GLN A 74 10.71 4.20 14.68
N ARG A 75 9.55 3.89 14.11
CA ARG A 75 9.19 2.51 13.74
C ARG A 75 10.16 2.00 12.68
N GLU A 76 10.68 0.81 12.92
CA GLU A 76 11.61 0.19 11.98
C GLU A 76 10.88 -0.36 10.76
N TRP A 77 11.29 0.08 9.57
CA TRP A 77 10.88 -0.48 8.30
C TRP A 77 11.90 -1.48 7.78
N THR A 78 11.42 -2.50 7.11
CA THR A 78 12.23 -3.42 6.30
C THR A 78 11.54 -3.69 4.98
N THR A 79 12.28 -4.22 4.02
CA THR A 79 11.77 -4.58 2.71
C THR A 79 12.09 -6.04 2.39
N ARG A 80 11.22 -6.68 1.63
CA ARG A 80 11.47 -7.98 1.01
C ARG A 80 10.94 -8.03 -0.40
N ASP A 81 11.44 -8.91 -1.19
CA ASP A 81 10.87 -9.20 -2.50
C ASP A 81 9.50 -9.89 -2.35
N LYS A 82 8.59 -9.59 -3.27
CA LYS A 82 7.32 -10.30 -3.40
C LYS A 82 7.57 -11.76 -3.78
N THR A 83 6.82 -12.66 -3.21
CA THR A 83 6.81 -14.06 -3.65
C THR A 83 6.16 -14.21 -5.02
N SER A 84 6.41 -15.32 -5.71
CA SER A 84 5.75 -15.63 -6.99
C SER A 84 4.22 -15.63 -6.87
N ASP A 85 3.69 -16.10 -5.73
CA ASP A 85 2.24 -16.13 -5.48
C ASP A 85 1.67 -14.72 -5.30
N GLU A 86 2.38 -13.84 -4.57
CA GLU A 86 1.97 -12.44 -4.40
C GLU A 86 1.96 -11.69 -5.73
N ILE A 87 2.97 -11.88 -6.57
CA ILE A 87 3.02 -11.31 -7.93
C ILE A 87 1.86 -11.84 -8.77
N THR A 88 1.59 -13.14 -8.71
CA THR A 88 0.50 -13.77 -9.45
C THR A 88 -0.85 -13.24 -9.00
N GLN A 89 -1.10 -13.12 -7.70
CA GLN A 89 -2.34 -12.58 -7.15
C GLN A 89 -2.54 -11.11 -7.55
N GLU A 90 -1.50 -10.30 -7.50
CA GLU A 90 -1.54 -8.91 -7.93
C GLU A 90 -1.87 -8.79 -9.42
N ASN A 91 -1.19 -9.54 -10.26
CA ASN A 91 -1.45 -9.58 -11.70
C ASN A 91 -2.87 -10.03 -12.01
N ASN A 92 -3.39 -11.04 -11.31
CA ASN A 92 -4.77 -11.50 -11.47
C ASN A 92 -5.79 -10.42 -11.08
N ARG A 93 -5.54 -9.70 -9.98
CA ARG A 93 -6.38 -8.57 -9.54
C ARG A 93 -6.39 -7.45 -10.57
N LEU A 94 -5.21 -7.05 -11.07
CA LEU A 94 -5.08 -6.04 -12.12
C LEU A 94 -5.80 -6.49 -13.40
N ALA A 95 -5.57 -7.73 -13.84
CA ALA A 95 -6.20 -8.29 -15.02
C ALA A 95 -7.74 -8.33 -14.91
N SER A 96 -8.28 -8.59 -13.73
CA SER A 96 -9.74 -8.53 -13.50
C SER A 96 -10.27 -7.11 -13.69
N GLY A 97 -9.65 -6.11 -13.08
CA GLY A 97 -10.04 -4.70 -13.25
C GLY A 97 -9.93 -4.22 -14.70
N MET A 98 -8.87 -4.63 -15.42
CA MET A 98 -8.71 -4.30 -16.83
C MET A 98 -9.78 -4.96 -17.72
N ARG A 99 -10.17 -6.22 -17.42
CA ARG A 99 -11.28 -6.89 -18.11
C ARG A 99 -12.62 -6.18 -17.88
N GLU A 100 -12.89 -5.74 -16.64
CA GLU A 100 -14.11 -4.99 -16.34
C GLU A 100 -14.15 -3.66 -17.11
N LYS A 101 -13.06 -2.90 -17.11
CA LYS A 101 -12.95 -1.65 -17.88
C LYS A 101 -13.17 -1.90 -19.37
N ARG A 102 -12.50 -2.91 -19.94
CA ARG A 102 -12.67 -3.29 -21.35
C ARG A 102 -14.11 -3.67 -21.68
N ASN A 103 -14.73 -4.51 -20.84
CA ASN A 103 -16.10 -4.94 -21.05
C ASN A 103 -17.08 -3.77 -21.01
N LYS A 104 -16.86 -2.79 -20.11
CA LYS A 104 -17.66 -1.57 -20.10
C LYS A 104 -17.54 -0.79 -21.40
N LEU A 105 -16.31 -0.59 -21.91
CA LEU A 105 -16.08 0.11 -23.18
C LEU A 105 -16.68 -0.62 -24.38
N LEU A 106 -16.67 -1.94 -24.39
CA LEU A 106 -17.35 -2.75 -25.41
C LEU A 106 -18.87 -2.58 -25.31
N ALA A 107 -19.45 -2.66 -24.12
CA ALA A 107 -20.88 -2.48 -23.90
C ALA A 107 -21.37 -1.09 -24.33
N GLU A 108 -20.61 -0.03 -24.08
CA GLU A 108 -20.91 1.34 -24.52
C GLU A 108 -21.03 1.48 -26.04
N THR A 109 -20.50 0.55 -26.80
CA THR A 109 -20.48 0.56 -28.26
C THR A 109 -21.26 -0.60 -28.89
N ASP A 110 -21.98 -1.42 -28.09
CA ASP A 110 -22.70 -2.60 -28.58
C ASP A 110 -23.87 -2.25 -29.52
N PHE A 111 -24.46 -1.05 -29.34
CA PHE A 111 -25.53 -0.60 -30.25
C PHE A 111 -25.07 -0.47 -31.70
N HIS A 112 -23.78 -0.22 -31.97
CA HIS A 112 -23.23 -0.21 -33.34
C HIS A 112 -23.23 -1.60 -34.00
N ALA A 113 -23.43 -2.68 -33.24
CA ALA A 113 -23.50 -4.03 -33.78
C ALA A 113 -24.92 -4.45 -34.16
N LEU A 114 -25.93 -3.56 -34.00
CA LEU A 114 -27.31 -3.81 -34.42
C LEU A 114 -27.41 -3.82 -35.94
N SER A 115 -28.35 -4.62 -36.47
CA SER A 115 -28.49 -4.85 -37.91
C SER A 115 -28.94 -3.63 -38.71
N ASP A 116 -29.53 -2.63 -38.05
CA ASP A 116 -30.02 -1.36 -38.61
C ASP A 116 -29.03 -0.21 -38.48
N VAL A 117 -27.85 -0.46 -37.87
CA VAL A 117 -26.78 0.53 -37.68
C VAL A 117 -25.56 0.13 -38.50
N THR A 118 -25.05 1.06 -39.32
CA THR A 118 -23.81 0.82 -40.07
C THR A 118 -22.60 1.23 -39.20
N MET A 119 -21.86 0.24 -38.71
CA MET A 119 -20.64 0.47 -37.93
C MET A 119 -19.52 0.98 -38.84
N SER A 120 -18.93 2.11 -38.49
CA SER A 120 -17.76 2.66 -39.20
C SER A 120 -16.53 1.75 -39.06
N ASP A 121 -15.60 1.82 -40.01
CA ASP A 121 -14.36 1.02 -39.93
C ASP A 121 -13.49 1.43 -38.75
N LYS A 122 -13.50 2.71 -38.38
CA LYS A 122 -12.81 3.20 -37.16
C LYS A 122 -13.37 2.52 -35.89
N MET A 123 -14.70 2.42 -35.80
CA MET A 123 -15.33 1.75 -34.65
C MET A 123 -15.06 0.24 -34.65
N LYS A 124 -15.05 -0.41 -35.81
CA LYS A 124 -14.66 -1.83 -35.91
C LYS A 124 -13.23 -2.05 -35.40
N THR A 125 -12.29 -1.20 -35.82
CA THR A 125 -10.87 -1.25 -35.40
C THR A 125 -10.75 -1.04 -33.90
N TYR A 126 -11.42 -0.02 -33.34
CA TYR A 126 -11.44 0.24 -31.89
C TYR A 126 -11.96 -0.97 -31.09
N ARG A 127 -13.10 -1.52 -31.50
CA ARG A 127 -13.70 -2.69 -30.81
C ARG A 127 -12.81 -3.93 -30.93
N GLN A 128 -12.13 -4.12 -32.06
CA GLN A 128 -11.20 -5.22 -32.21
C GLN A 128 -9.99 -5.03 -31.30
N ALA A 129 -9.40 -3.84 -31.26
CA ALA A 129 -8.30 -3.51 -30.37
C ALA A 129 -8.65 -3.76 -28.87
N LEU A 130 -9.88 -3.41 -28.45
CA LEU A 130 -10.36 -3.74 -27.10
C LEU A 130 -10.42 -5.27 -26.86
N ARG A 131 -10.84 -6.07 -27.83
CA ARG A 131 -10.88 -7.53 -27.67
C ARG A 131 -9.51 -8.16 -27.58
N ASP A 132 -8.54 -7.57 -28.24
CA ASP A 132 -7.16 -8.09 -28.34
C ASP A 132 -6.30 -7.70 -27.13
N LEU A 133 -6.73 -6.71 -26.30
CA LEU A 133 -5.99 -6.25 -25.12
C LEU A 133 -5.47 -7.37 -24.21
N PRO A 134 -6.20 -8.46 -23.91
CA PRO A 134 -5.68 -9.53 -23.06
C PRO A 134 -4.52 -10.32 -23.67
N SER A 135 -4.28 -10.17 -24.97
CA SER A 135 -3.16 -10.79 -25.69
C SER A 135 -1.97 -9.86 -25.86
N ASP A 136 -2.07 -8.63 -25.36
CA ASP A 136 -1.00 -7.66 -25.36
C ASP A 136 0.16 -8.10 -24.46
N SER A 137 1.40 -7.85 -24.89
CA SER A 137 2.61 -8.15 -24.12
C SER A 137 2.67 -7.42 -22.77
N ASP A 138 2.03 -6.24 -22.67
CA ASP A 138 2.00 -5.42 -21.48
C ASP A 138 0.85 -5.79 -20.53
N TRP A 139 0.05 -6.81 -20.87
CA TRP A 139 -1.00 -7.27 -19.98
C TRP A 139 -0.45 -7.77 -18.63
N PRO A 140 -0.99 -7.34 -17.48
CA PRO A 140 -2.26 -6.63 -17.26
C PRO A 140 -2.19 -5.09 -17.19
N ASN A 141 -1.18 -4.47 -17.75
CA ASN A 141 -0.99 -3.01 -17.79
C ASN A 141 -1.06 -2.46 -19.24
N PRO A 142 -2.10 -2.80 -20.04
CA PRO A 142 -2.16 -2.40 -21.43
C PRO A 142 -2.51 -0.91 -21.57
N THR A 143 -2.10 -0.32 -22.69
CA THR A 143 -2.61 0.97 -23.14
C THR A 143 -3.96 0.75 -23.83
N PHE A 144 -5.03 1.37 -23.30
CA PHE A 144 -6.36 1.29 -23.92
C PHE A 144 -6.43 2.13 -25.19
N PRO A 145 -7.08 1.63 -26.26
CA PRO A 145 -7.28 2.40 -27.47
C PRO A 145 -8.23 3.58 -27.22
N GLU A 146 -8.02 4.68 -27.93
CA GLU A 146 -8.92 5.83 -27.89
C GLU A 146 -10.19 5.55 -28.68
N LYS A 147 -11.36 5.92 -28.08
CA LYS A 147 -12.64 5.80 -28.75
C LYS A 147 -12.70 6.79 -29.91
N PRO A 148 -13.00 6.38 -31.13
CA PRO A 148 -13.14 7.28 -32.25
C PRO A 148 -14.32 8.24 -32.06
N GLU A 149 -14.15 9.51 -32.47
CA GLU A 149 -15.25 10.45 -32.61
C GLU A 149 -16.13 10.04 -33.79
N GLU A 150 -17.44 10.12 -33.63
CA GLU A 150 -18.44 9.83 -34.68
C GLU A 150 -18.67 11.01 -35.61
#